data_b8c7fec76c1ebee5fe8da57d5d7e2c86
#
_entry.id   b8c7fec76c1ebee5fe8da57d5d7e2c86
#
_cell.length_a   1.000
_cell.length_b   1.000
_cell.length_c   1.000
_cell.angle_alpha   90.00
_cell.angle_beta   90.00
_cell.angle_gamma   90.00
#
_symmetry.space_group_name_H-M   'P 1'
#
loop_
_entity.id
_entity.type
_entity.pdbx_description
1 polymer ?
#
loop_
_entity_poly.entity_id
_entity_poly.type
_entity_poly.pdbx_seq_one_letter_code
_entity_poly.pdbx_strand_id
1 'polypeptide(L)'
;KEYRRQRQMCIRDRLVEDTSHEVAEELMAATEYVDLLIPRGGARLIQTVKEKAKVPVIETGVGNCHIYVDKYANLDMATQIVINAKTQRPSVCNAAESLVVHADIAEDFLPQLEKAISKVHAVEFRADERALKVMDKAVSALPEDFATEFLDYTMSVKVVDSLDEAIGWINTYTTSHSEAIVTQDISRAEQFQDDVDAAAVYVNVSTRFTDGFVFGLPVSYTHLRAHETGR
;
A
#
# COMPACT_ATOMS: atom_id res chain seq x y z
N LYS A 1 0.24 21.21 -30.38
CA LYS A 1 0.40 20.60 -31.74
C LYS A 1 1.69 19.79 -31.86
N GLU A 2 2.82 20.23 -31.31
CA GLU A 2 4.09 19.47 -31.27
C GLU A 2 4.00 18.19 -30.44
N TYR A 3 3.40 18.26 -29.27
CA TYR A 3 3.18 17.10 -28.39
C TYR A 3 2.37 15.98 -29.07
N ARG A 4 1.39 16.35 -29.90
CA ARG A 4 0.58 15.39 -30.66
C ARG A 4 1.36 14.76 -31.84
N ARG A 5 2.32 15.50 -32.45
CA ARG A 5 3.21 14.97 -33.49
C ARG A 5 4.26 14.02 -32.92
N GLN A 6 4.82 14.33 -31.75
CA GLN A 6 5.76 13.46 -31.04
C GLN A 6 5.09 12.13 -30.66
N ARG A 7 3.85 12.16 -30.20
CA ARG A 7 3.05 10.96 -29.96
C ARG A 7 2.92 10.08 -31.20
N GLN A 8 2.65 10.68 -32.36
CA GLN A 8 2.46 9.92 -33.61
C GLN A 8 3.76 9.34 -34.17
N MET A 9 4.91 9.96 -33.89
CA MET A 9 6.20 9.51 -34.44
C MET A 9 6.91 8.46 -33.57
N CYS A 10 6.73 8.51 -32.26
CA CYS A 10 7.55 7.75 -31.32
C CYS A 10 6.80 6.66 -30.55
N ILE A 11 5.49 6.78 -30.36
CA ILE A 11 4.69 5.82 -29.62
C ILE A 11 3.90 4.96 -30.59
N ARG A 12 4.20 3.69 -30.61
CA ARG A 12 3.42 2.68 -31.33
C ARG A 12 2.57 1.93 -30.33
N ASP A 13 1.49 2.57 -29.88
CA ASP A 13 0.48 1.88 -29.10
C ASP A 13 -0.18 0.80 -29.95
N ARG A 14 -0.19 -0.41 -29.47
CA ARG A 14 -0.90 -1.52 -30.09
C ARG A 14 -1.79 -2.16 -29.04
N LEU A 15 -3.04 -2.34 -29.39
CA LEU A 15 -3.99 -3.12 -28.63
C LEU A 15 -4.02 -4.54 -29.20
N VAL A 16 -3.86 -5.53 -28.34
CA VAL A 16 -4.17 -6.92 -28.66
C VAL A 16 -5.67 -7.08 -28.44
N GLU A 17 -6.42 -7.35 -29.52
CA GLU A 17 -7.89 -7.43 -29.48
C GLU A 17 -8.39 -8.73 -28.82
N ASP A 18 -7.60 -9.78 -28.94
CA ASP A 18 -7.90 -11.06 -28.31
C ASP A 18 -7.59 -11.01 -26.82
N THR A 19 -8.59 -11.26 -25.99
CA THR A 19 -8.54 -11.22 -24.53
C THR A 19 -8.34 -12.60 -23.90
N SER A 20 -8.03 -13.62 -24.70
CA SER A 20 -7.81 -14.98 -24.20
C SER A 20 -6.55 -15.11 -23.33
N HIS A 21 -6.55 -16.09 -22.47
CA HIS A 21 -5.36 -16.41 -21.65
C HIS A 21 -4.20 -16.95 -22.51
N GLU A 22 -4.50 -17.64 -23.60
CA GLU A 22 -3.53 -18.18 -24.53
C GLU A 22 -2.67 -17.07 -25.14
N VAL A 23 -3.27 -16.00 -25.63
CA VAL A 23 -2.55 -14.85 -26.19
C VAL A 23 -1.74 -14.12 -25.12
N ALA A 24 -2.24 -14.02 -23.89
CA ALA A 24 -1.45 -13.47 -22.79
C ALA A 24 -0.18 -14.33 -22.51
N GLU A 25 -0.29 -15.65 -22.56
CA GLU A 25 0.85 -16.56 -22.42
C GLU A 25 1.83 -16.45 -23.60
N GLU A 26 1.35 -16.28 -24.83
CA GLU A 26 2.20 -16.01 -26.00
C GLU A 26 3.01 -14.72 -25.82
N LEU A 27 2.39 -13.64 -25.32
CA LEU A 27 3.08 -12.39 -25.02
C LEU A 27 4.15 -12.56 -23.93
N MET A 28 3.90 -13.38 -22.93
CA MET A 28 4.89 -13.70 -21.87
C MET A 28 6.13 -14.41 -22.42
N ALA A 29 6.00 -15.11 -23.55
CA ALA A 29 7.07 -15.85 -24.19
C ALA A 29 7.73 -15.10 -25.37
N ALA A 30 7.21 -13.95 -25.78
CA ALA A 30 7.57 -13.25 -27.01
C ALA A 30 8.87 -12.44 -26.91
N THR A 31 9.97 -13.06 -26.51
CA THR A 31 11.28 -12.40 -26.25
C THR A 31 11.90 -11.72 -27.48
N GLU A 32 11.46 -12.06 -28.71
CA GLU A 32 11.93 -11.41 -29.94
C GLU A 32 11.23 -10.08 -30.20
N TYR A 33 10.07 -9.83 -29.55
CA TYR A 33 9.22 -8.68 -29.83
C TYR A 33 8.94 -7.81 -28.61
N VAL A 34 9.16 -8.34 -27.41
CA VAL A 34 8.84 -7.69 -26.12
C VAL A 34 10.09 -7.67 -25.25
N ASP A 35 10.55 -6.48 -24.91
CA ASP A 35 11.73 -6.30 -24.07
C ASP A 35 11.41 -6.37 -22.57
N LEU A 36 10.18 -5.98 -22.19
CA LEU A 36 9.76 -5.88 -20.80
C LEU A 36 8.25 -6.05 -20.65
N LEU A 37 7.84 -6.83 -19.66
CA LEU A 37 6.45 -6.97 -19.24
C LEU A 37 6.19 -6.20 -17.93
N ILE A 38 5.08 -5.48 -17.89
CA ILE A 38 4.60 -4.80 -16.68
C ILE A 38 3.16 -5.26 -16.45
N PRO A 39 2.96 -6.39 -15.76
CA PRO A 39 1.62 -6.93 -15.56
C PRO A 39 0.80 -6.05 -14.63
N ARG A 40 -0.48 -5.90 -14.95
CA ARG A 40 -1.48 -5.22 -14.14
C ARG A 40 -2.70 -6.12 -13.98
N GLY A 41 -3.07 -6.43 -12.76
CA GLY A 41 -4.21 -7.29 -12.46
C GLY A 41 -4.12 -7.90 -11.07
N GLY A 42 -5.00 -8.84 -10.77
CA GLY A 42 -5.04 -9.52 -9.47
C GLY A 42 -3.84 -10.46 -9.23
N ALA A 43 -3.65 -10.86 -7.98
CA ALA A 43 -2.52 -11.71 -7.53
C ALA A 43 -2.30 -12.95 -8.40
N ARG A 44 -3.38 -13.59 -8.87
CA ARG A 44 -3.30 -14.77 -9.74
C ARG A 44 -2.60 -14.49 -11.07
N LEU A 45 -2.91 -13.33 -11.70
CA LEU A 45 -2.23 -12.95 -12.95
C LEU A 45 -0.75 -12.68 -12.70
N ILE A 46 -0.44 -11.93 -11.66
CA ILE A 46 0.96 -11.61 -11.30
C ILE A 46 1.74 -12.89 -11.06
N GLN A 47 1.19 -13.83 -10.30
CA GLN A 47 1.84 -15.13 -10.04
C GLN A 47 2.04 -15.92 -11.33
N THR A 48 1.05 -15.98 -12.23
CA THR A 48 1.18 -16.65 -13.53
C THR A 48 2.30 -16.04 -14.38
N VAL A 49 2.39 -14.71 -14.40
CA VAL A 49 3.47 -14.01 -15.13
C VAL A 49 4.84 -14.34 -14.54
N LYS A 50 4.99 -14.33 -13.20
CA LYS A 50 6.24 -14.72 -12.52
C LYS A 50 6.72 -16.12 -12.91
N GLU A 51 5.77 -17.06 -12.99
CA GLU A 51 6.09 -18.47 -13.26
C GLU A 51 6.34 -18.77 -14.73
N LYS A 52 5.64 -18.09 -15.65
CA LYS A 52 5.61 -18.43 -17.07
C LYS A 52 6.37 -17.48 -17.98
N ALA A 53 6.61 -16.24 -17.57
CA ALA A 53 7.23 -15.27 -18.45
C ALA A 53 8.70 -15.62 -18.73
N LYS A 54 9.07 -15.55 -20.01
CA LYS A 54 10.45 -15.60 -20.49
C LYS A 54 10.99 -14.19 -20.77
N VAL A 55 10.09 -13.25 -20.97
CA VAL A 55 10.41 -11.82 -21.08
C VAL A 55 10.68 -11.28 -19.67
N PRO A 56 11.66 -10.38 -19.46
CA PRO A 56 11.87 -9.71 -18.18
C PRO A 56 10.59 -9.06 -17.66
N VAL A 57 10.34 -9.14 -16.34
CA VAL A 57 9.10 -8.66 -15.72
C VAL A 57 9.42 -7.61 -14.64
N ILE A 58 8.71 -6.48 -14.67
CA ILE A 58 8.59 -5.59 -13.52
C ILE A 58 7.18 -5.79 -12.97
N GLU A 59 7.08 -6.48 -11.86
CA GLU A 59 5.79 -6.70 -11.20
C GLU A 59 5.45 -5.57 -10.24
N THR A 60 4.15 -5.30 -10.12
CA THR A 60 3.63 -4.50 -9.02
C THR A 60 3.19 -5.47 -7.94
N GLY A 61 3.81 -5.39 -6.78
CA GLY A 61 3.46 -6.21 -5.62
C GLY A 61 2.05 -5.90 -5.10
N VAL A 62 1.56 -6.79 -4.27
CA VAL A 62 0.42 -6.56 -3.38
C VAL A 62 0.82 -5.51 -2.34
N GLY A 63 -0.09 -4.63 -1.92
CA GLY A 63 0.20 -3.54 -1.00
C GLY A 63 -0.40 -3.75 0.39
N ASN A 64 0.15 -4.65 1.21
CA ASN A 64 -0.23 -4.71 2.62
C ASN A 64 0.55 -3.66 3.41
N CYS A 65 0.08 -2.41 3.35
CA CYS A 65 0.74 -1.27 3.98
C CYS A 65 0.28 -1.07 5.42
N HIS A 66 1.23 -0.78 6.32
CA HIS A 66 0.98 -0.58 7.74
C HIS A 66 1.16 0.88 8.16
N ILE A 67 0.39 1.27 9.17
CA ILE A 67 0.62 2.50 9.93
C ILE A 67 0.84 2.10 11.38
N TYR A 68 2.00 2.42 11.92
CA TYR A 68 2.29 2.29 13.33
C TYR A 68 2.05 3.62 14.05
N VAL A 69 1.19 3.60 15.07
CA VAL A 69 0.94 4.74 15.96
C VAL A 69 1.68 4.49 17.27
N ASP A 70 2.78 5.22 17.43
CA ASP A 70 3.67 5.10 18.57
C ASP A 70 3.12 5.80 19.81
N LYS A 71 3.59 5.42 21.00
CA LYS A 71 3.18 6.01 22.28
C LYS A 71 3.44 7.52 22.40
N TYR A 72 4.37 8.06 21.62
CA TYR A 72 4.66 9.48 21.54
C TYR A 72 3.95 10.17 20.36
N ALA A 73 2.95 9.54 19.77
CA ALA A 73 2.20 10.13 18.68
C ALA A 73 1.31 11.28 19.12
N ASN A 74 1.15 12.28 18.25
CA ASN A 74 0.02 13.18 18.33
C ASN A 74 -1.23 12.46 17.80
N LEU A 75 -2.21 12.18 18.67
CA LEU A 75 -3.36 11.34 18.35
C LEU A 75 -4.28 11.95 17.30
N ASP A 76 -4.40 13.29 17.26
CA ASP A 76 -5.20 13.97 16.25
C ASP A 76 -4.55 13.84 14.86
N MET A 77 -3.24 14.03 14.78
CA MET A 77 -2.48 13.81 13.55
C MET A 77 -2.54 12.35 13.11
N ALA A 78 -2.37 11.40 14.02
CA ALA A 78 -2.49 9.98 13.73
C ALA A 78 -3.87 9.63 13.16
N THR A 79 -4.94 10.17 13.77
CA THR A 79 -6.32 9.99 13.29
C THR A 79 -6.47 10.48 11.85
N GLN A 80 -5.97 11.67 11.51
CA GLN A 80 -6.06 12.22 10.16
C GLN A 80 -5.25 11.40 9.15
N ILE A 81 -4.06 10.94 9.53
CA ILE A 81 -3.21 10.10 8.68
C ILE A 81 -3.91 8.78 8.37
N VAL A 82 -4.46 8.08 9.38
CA VAL A 82 -5.15 6.80 9.20
C VAL A 82 -6.41 6.97 8.35
N ILE A 83 -7.22 8.02 8.62
CA ILE A 83 -8.39 8.33 7.80
C ILE A 83 -8.00 8.54 6.34
N ASN A 84 -7.01 9.39 6.06
CA ASN A 84 -6.53 9.63 4.71
C ASN A 84 -6.04 8.36 4.05
N ALA A 85 -5.19 7.59 4.74
CA ALA A 85 -4.55 6.39 4.20
C ALA A 85 -5.57 5.28 3.86
N LYS A 86 -6.67 5.16 4.61
CA LYS A 86 -7.69 4.13 4.38
C LYS A 86 -8.85 4.60 3.52
N THR A 87 -9.29 5.86 3.64
CA THR A 87 -10.57 6.26 3.05
C THR A 87 -10.46 7.06 1.76
N GLN A 88 -9.30 7.63 1.43
CA GLN A 88 -9.12 8.41 0.22
C GLN A 88 -9.34 7.56 -1.05
N ARG A 89 -8.77 6.36 -1.09
CA ARG A 89 -8.93 5.39 -2.16
C ARG A 89 -8.46 4.00 -1.69
N PRO A 90 -9.34 3.16 -1.17
CA PRO A 90 -8.95 1.89 -0.54
C PRO A 90 -8.40 0.86 -1.53
N SER A 91 -8.78 0.93 -2.81
CA SER A 91 -8.44 -0.06 -3.84
C SER A 91 -7.09 0.17 -4.53
N VAL A 92 -6.12 0.79 -3.85
CA VAL A 92 -4.78 1.02 -4.41
C VAL A 92 -3.71 0.46 -3.48
N CYS A 93 -2.58 0.04 -4.06
CA CYS A 93 -1.51 -0.69 -3.38
C CYS A 93 -0.84 0.05 -2.21
N ASN A 94 -0.97 1.37 -2.10
CA ASN A 94 -0.46 2.17 -0.98
C ASN A 94 -1.55 2.64 0.00
N ALA A 95 -2.78 2.12 -0.11
CA ALA A 95 -3.78 2.31 0.94
C ALA A 95 -3.35 1.52 2.19
N ALA A 96 -3.64 2.05 3.38
CA ALA A 96 -3.35 1.31 4.60
C ALA A 96 -4.30 0.12 4.76
N GLU A 97 -3.72 -1.06 4.99
CA GLU A 97 -4.47 -2.29 5.21
C GLU A 97 -4.36 -2.77 6.67
N SER A 98 -3.31 -2.36 7.36
CA SER A 98 -3.05 -2.73 8.74
C SER A 98 -2.68 -1.52 9.61
N LEU A 99 -3.26 -1.47 10.80
CA LEU A 99 -2.98 -0.49 11.83
C LEU A 99 -2.31 -1.18 13.02
N VAL A 100 -1.12 -0.71 13.38
CA VAL A 100 -0.38 -1.18 14.56
C VAL A 100 -0.38 -0.06 15.59
N VAL A 101 -0.75 -0.32 16.84
CA VAL A 101 -0.91 0.70 17.86
C VAL A 101 -0.15 0.31 19.14
N HIS A 102 0.61 1.25 19.70
CA HIS A 102 1.27 1.04 20.98
C HIS A 102 0.24 0.90 22.10
N ALA A 103 0.46 -0.06 23.01
CA ALA A 103 -0.47 -0.37 24.09
C ALA A 103 -0.79 0.82 25.00
N ASP A 104 0.21 1.67 25.29
CA ASP A 104 0.06 2.82 26.19
C ASP A 104 -0.95 3.87 25.70
N ILE A 105 -1.30 3.87 24.41
CA ILE A 105 -2.24 4.82 23.81
C ILE A 105 -3.48 4.16 23.22
N ALA A 106 -3.54 2.83 23.21
CA ALA A 106 -4.61 2.10 22.52
C ALA A 106 -5.99 2.43 23.07
N GLU A 107 -6.14 2.59 24.40
CA GLU A 107 -7.39 2.90 25.06
C GLU A 107 -7.94 4.29 24.69
N ASP A 108 -7.06 5.25 24.44
CA ASP A 108 -7.44 6.62 24.04
C ASP A 108 -7.63 6.72 22.52
N PHE A 109 -6.68 6.17 21.77
CA PHE A 109 -6.60 6.36 20.31
C PHE A 109 -7.64 5.56 19.52
N LEU A 110 -7.82 4.26 19.83
CA LEU A 110 -8.69 3.40 19.03
C LEU A 110 -10.17 3.83 19.05
N PRO A 111 -10.79 4.19 20.20
CA PRO A 111 -12.15 4.73 20.22
C PRO A 111 -12.27 6.09 19.52
N GLN A 112 -11.24 6.95 19.66
CA GLN A 112 -11.18 8.25 18.96
C GLN A 112 -11.18 8.04 17.44
N LEU A 113 -10.33 7.14 16.94
CA LEU A 113 -10.23 6.79 15.53
C LEU A 113 -11.55 6.22 15.01
N GLU A 114 -12.13 5.23 15.69
CA GLU A 114 -13.38 4.58 15.28
C GLU A 114 -14.52 5.60 15.13
N LYS A 115 -14.63 6.52 16.08
CA LYS A 115 -15.62 7.62 16.04
C LYS A 115 -15.34 8.63 14.93
N ALA A 116 -14.07 8.93 14.66
CA ALA A 116 -13.69 9.92 13.65
C ALA A 116 -13.86 9.38 12.23
N ILE A 117 -13.36 8.16 11.97
CA ILE A 117 -13.40 7.54 10.64
C ILE A 117 -14.84 7.22 10.21
N SER A 118 -15.72 6.84 11.14
CA SER A 118 -17.13 6.55 10.87
C SER A 118 -17.93 7.76 10.35
N LYS A 119 -17.43 8.98 10.55
CA LYS A 119 -18.02 10.20 9.99
C LYS A 119 -17.64 10.42 8.52
N VAL A 120 -16.56 9.78 8.06
CA VAL A 120 -16.06 9.89 6.69
C VAL A 120 -16.54 8.68 5.88
N HIS A 121 -16.29 7.49 6.38
CA HIS A 121 -16.72 6.23 5.77
C HIS A 121 -16.88 5.14 6.83
N ALA A 122 -17.79 4.19 6.57
CA ALA A 122 -17.88 2.96 7.39
C ALA A 122 -16.69 2.07 7.04
N VAL A 123 -15.80 1.86 8.03
CA VAL A 123 -14.65 0.96 7.94
C VAL A 123 -14.85 -0.20 8.88
N GLU A 124 -14.70 -1.44 8.37
CA GLU A 124 -14.68 -2.65 9.19
C GLU A 124 -13.28 -2.83 9.78
N PHE A 125 -13.19 -2.87 11.09
CA PHE A 125 -11.94 -3.16 11.78
C PHE A 125 -11.89 -4.63 12.20
N ARG A 126 -10.84 -5.35 11.79
CA ARG A 126 -10.52 -6.70 12.22
C ARG A 126 -9.41 -6.65 13.24
N ALA A 127 -9.75 -6.79 14.50
CA ALA A 127 -8.91 -6.44 15.62
C ALA A 127 -8.40 -7.67 16.38
N ASP A 128 -7.17 -7.57 16.91
CA ASP A 128 -6.66 -8.53 17.85
C ASP A 128 -7.42 -8.48 19.19
N GLU A 129 -7.17 -9.43 20.09
CA GLU A 129 -7.87 -9.54 21.38
C GLU A 129 -7.73 -8.29 22.27
N ARG A 130 -6.65 -7.52 22.11
CA ARG A 130 -6.39 -6.31 22.91
C ARG A 130 -7.18 -5.14 22.36
N ALA A 131 -7.16 -4.95 21.05
CA ALA A 131 -7.93 -3.89 20.40
C ALA A 131 -9.44 -4.10 20.53
N LEU A 132 -9.93 -5.35 20.48
CA LEU A 132 -11.34 -5.69 20.70
C LEU A 132 -11.89 -5.25 22.06
N LYS A 133 -11.04 -5.10 23.07
CA LYS A 133 -11.50 -4.67 24.41
C LYS A 133 -11.85 -3.19 24.47
N VAL A 134 -11.35 -2.41 23.52
CA VAL A 134 -11.46 -0.94 23.52
C VAL A 134 -12.20 -0.38 22.30
N MET A 135 -12.47 -1.20 21.30
CA MET A 135 -13.24 -0.83 20.10
C MET A 135 -14.65 -1.40 20.15
N ASP A 136 -15.66 -0.55 19.90
CA ASP A 136 -17.06 -0.97 20.03
C ASP A 136 -17.59 -1.78 18.83
N LYS A 137 -17.06 -1.53 17.63
CA LYS A 137 -17.59 -2.08 16.37
C LYS A 137 -16.62 -2.99 15.64
N ALA A 138 -15.45 -3.24 16.23
CA ALA A 138 -14.47 -4.14 15.63
C ALA A 138 -14.94 -5.61 15.75
N VAL A 139 -14.54 -6.40 14.76
CA VAL A 139 -14.71 -7.86 14.77
C VAL A 139 -13.37 -8.54 15.04
N SER A 140 -13.41 -9.80 15.52
CA SER A 140 -12.17 -10.53 15.78
C SER A 140 -11.42 -10.81 14.49
N ALA A 141 -10.14 -10.45 14.45
CA ALA A 141 -9.26 -10.79 13.36
C ALA A 141 -8.94 -12.28 13.33
N LEU A 142 -8.86 -12.83 12.13
CA LEU A 142 -8.25 -14.12 11.87
C LEU A 142 -6.74 -13.92 11.59
N PRO A 143 -5.89 -14.93 11.78
CA PRO A 143 -4.45 -14.79 11.51
C PRO A 143 -4.13 -14.31 10.08
N GLU A 144 -4.91 -14.74 9.09
CA GLU A 144 -4.77 -14.36 7.70
C GLU A 144 -5.13 -12.89 7.43
N ASP A 145 -5.94 -12.26 8.26
CA ASP A 145 -6.34 -10.85 8.09
C ASP A 145 -5.14 -9.90 8.18
N PHE A 146 -4.11 -10.26 8.95
CA PHE A 146 -2.90 -9.45 9.10
C PHE A 146 -1.97 -9.51 7.88
N ALA A 147 -2.14 -10.51 7.01
CA ALA A 147 -1.38 -10.67 5.77
C ALA A 147 -2.21 -10.31 4.52
N THR A 148 -3.44 -9.79 4.71
CA THR A 148 -4.40 -9.58 3.63
C THR A 148 -4.39 -8.14 3.14
N GLU A 149 -4.24 -7.96 1.82
CA GLU A 149 -4.59 -6.72 1.13
C GLU A 149 -6.09 -6.76 0.84
N PHE A 150 -6.88 -6.03 1.64
CA PHE A 150 -8.36 -6.02 1.52
C PHE A 150 -8.86 -5.29 0.29
N LEU A 151 -8.16 -4.24 -0.15
CA LEU A 151 -8.55 -3.37 -1.26
C LEU A 151 -9.96 -2.75 -1.09
N ASP A 152 -10.44 -2.72 0.13
CA ASP A 152 -11.77 -2.26 0.52
C ASP A 152 -11.71 -1.49 1.84
N TYR A 153 -12.84 -1.03 2.34
CA TYR A 153 -12.97 -0.35 3.63
C TYR A 153 -12.91 -1.33 4.81
N THR A 154 -11.90 -2.19 4.79
CA THR A 154 -11.56 -3.13 5.86
C THR A 154 -10.11 -2.92 6.27
N MET A 155 -9.80 -2.98 7.56
CA MET A 155 -8.46 -2.76 8.10
C MET A 155 -8.19 -3.67 9.28
N SER A 156 -7.04 -4.35 9.31
CA SER A 156 -6.60 -5.09 10.50
C SER A 156 -6.04 -4.16 11.57
N VAL A 157 -6.20 -4.52 12.84
CA VAL A 157 -5.69 -3.75 13.99
C VAL A 157 -4.93 -4.65 14.94
N LYS A 158 -3.69 -4.28 15.25
CA LYS A 158 -2.80 -4.97 16.16
C LYS A 158 -2.32 -4.03 17.26
N VAL A 159 -2.39 -4.47 18.52
CA VAL A 159 -1.79 -3.75 19.66
C VAL A 159 -0.47 -4.39 20.04
N VAL A 160 0.58 -3.58 20.22
CA VAL A 160 1.95 -4.00 20.54
C VAL A 160 2.50 -3.25 21.76
N ASP A 161 3.49 -3.83 22.45
CA ASP A 161 4.04 -3.26 23.67
C ASP A 161 5.31 -2.43 23.45
N SER A 162 5.92 -2.49 22.26
CA SER A 162 7.14 -1.76 21.96
C SER A 162 7.28 -1.42 20.48
N LEU A 163 8.22 -0.52 20.17
CA LEU A 163 8.62 -0.24 18.80
C LEU A 163 9.24 -1.47 18.13
N ASP A 164 10.07 -2.22 18.84
CA ASP A 164 10.73 -3.42 18.30
C ASP A 164 9.69 -4.50 17.94
N GLU A 165 8.65 -4.66 18.75
CA GLU A 165 7.54 -5.55 18.43
C GLU A 165 6.75 -5.05 17.19
N ALA A 166 6.54 -3.74 17.09
CA ALA A 166 5.87 -3.15 15.91
C ALA A 166 6.68 -3.40 14.64
N ILE A 167 7.99 -3.15 14.67
CA ILE A 167 8.90 -3.38 13.53
C ILE A 167 8.92 -4.87 13.16
N GLY A 168 9.06 -5.77 14.14
CA GLY A 168 9.05 -7.20 13.90
C GLY A 168 7.71 -7.69 13.31
N TRP A 169 6.59 -7.14 13.79
CA TRP A 169 5.26 -7.42 13.24
C TRP A 169 5.12 -6.93 11.80
N ILE A 170 5.47 -5.68 11.54
CA ILE A 170 5.41 -5.10 10.21
C ILE A 170 6.29 -5.87 9.24
N ASN A 171 7.54 -6.14 9.58
CA ASN A 171 8.46 -6.91 8.73
C ASN A 171 7.98 -8.35 8.45
N THR A 172 7.12 -8.91 9.32
CA THR A 172 6.54 -10.23 9.10
C THR A 172 5.40 -10.20 8.08
N TYR A 173 4.59 -9.13 8.06
CA TYR A 173 3.35 -9.07 7.28
C TYR A 173 3.40 -8.06 6.12
N THR A 174 4.41 -7.19 6.06
CA THR A 174 4.57 -6.24 4.96
C THR A 174 4.80 -6.95 3.63
N THR A 175 4.37 -6.31 2.57
CA THR A 175 4.74 -6.66 1.19
C THR A 175 5.87 -5.77 0.67
N SER A 176 6.60 -5.13 1.56
CA SER A 176 7.71 -4.21 1.29
C SER A 176 7.33 -3.03 0.39
N HIS A 177 6.08 -2.54 0.49
CA HIS A 177 5.60 -1.44 -0.35
C HIS A 177 5.75 -0.08 0.34
N SER A 178 4.88 0.27 1.28
CA SER A 178 4.86 1.59 1.94
C SER A 178 4.41 1.47 3.38
N GLU A 179 5.28 1.88 4.30
CA GLU A 179 5.04 1.79 5.73
C GLU A 179 5.15 3.17 6.39
N ALA A 180 4.45 3.40 7.47
CA ALA A 180 4.48 4.69 8.16
C ALA A 180 4.50 4.54 9.68
N ILE A 181 5.26 5.40 10.35
CA ILE A 181 5.19 5.62 11.79
C ILE A 181 4.61 7.00 12.06
N VAL A 182 3.77 7.11 13.09
CA VAL A 182 3.35 8.38 13.67
C VAL A 182 3.95 8.52 15.05
N THR A 183 4.89 9.45 15.22
CA THR A 183 5.59 9.70 16.48
C THR A 183 6.15 11.12 16.55
N GLN A 184 6.36 11.65 17.73
CA GLN A 184 7.08 12.90 17.97
C GLN A 184 8.52 12.66 18.48
N ASP A 185 8.91 11.41 18.68
CA ASP A 185 10.25 11.02 19.09
C ASP A 185 11.12 10.74 17.86
N ILE A 186 12.15 11.56 17.67
CA ILE A 186 13.05 11.49 16.51
C ILE A 186 13.83 10.16 16.50
N SER A 187 14.34 9.70 17.65
CA SER A 187 15.13 8.48 17.70
C SER A 187 14.30 7.25 17.31
N ARG A 188 13.01 7.23 17.70
CA ARG A 188 12.09 6.16 17.32
C ARG A 188 11.71 6.23 15.86
N ALA A 189 11.59 7.44 15.32
CA ALA A 189 11.36 7.64 13.89
C ALA A 189 12.53 7.13 13.06
N GLU A 190 13.76 7.47 13.44
CA GLU A 190 14.99 7.01 12.79
C GLU A 190 15.10 5.48 12.86
N GLN A 191 14.93 4.89 14.05
CA GLN A 191 14.95 3.43 14.20
C GLN A 191 13.92 2.75 13.29
N PHE A 192 12.69 3.27 13.24
CA PHE A 192 11.65 2.70 12.37
C PHE A 192 12.02 2.78 10.89
N GLN A 193 12.63 3.90 10.45
CA GLN A 193 13.06 4.06 9.06
C GLN A 193 14.23 3.14 8.69
N ASP A 194 15.13 2.87 9.64
CA ASP A 194 16.29 2.02 9.41
C ASP A 194 15.95 0.52 9.44
N ASP A 195 15.00 0.11 10.30
CA ASP A 195 14.74 -1.29 10.59
C ASP A 195 13.52 -1.88 9.83
N VAL A 196 12.67 -1.04 9.22
CA VAL A 196 11.53 -1.52 8.44
C VAL A 196 11.93 -1.75 6.98
N ASP A 197 11.71 -2.98 6.49
CA ASP A 197 12.05 -3.40 5.13
C ASP A 197 10.91 -3.07 4.15
N ALA A 198 10.90 -1.84 3.66
CA ALA A 198 9.94 -1.39 2.66
C ALA A 198 10.56 -0.38 1.67
N ALA A 199 9.97 -0.31 0.47
CA ALA A 199 10.41 0.62 -0.57
C ALA A 199 10.22 2.10 -0.18
N ALA A 200 9.22 2.38 0.67
CA ALA A 200 8.97 3.71 1.20
C ALA A 200 8.60 3.63 2.69
N VAL A 201 9.38 4.27 3.55
CA VAL A 201 9.13 4.34 4.99
C VAL A 201 8.96 5.80 5.40
N TYR A 202 7.79 6.11 5.94
CA TYR A 202 7.36 7.47 6.23
C TYR A 202 7.28 7.76 7.72
N VAL A 203 7.54 9.01 8.07
CA VAL A 203 7.33 9.56 9.41
C VAL A 203 6.28 10.65 9.34
N ASN A 204 5.20 10.53 10.11
CA ASN A 204 4.12 11.52 10.22
C ASN A 204 3.44 11.89 8.90
N VAL A 205 3.41 10.96 7.96
CA VAL A 205 2.80 11.11 6.64
C VAL A 205 1.98 9.86 6.29
N SER A 206 0.91 10.04 5.55
CA SER A 206 0.09 8.94 5.02
C SER A 206 0.86 8.09 4.02
N THR A 207 0.65 6.77 4.01
CA THR A 207 1.19 5.86 2.99
C THR A 207 0.72 6.24 1.57
N ARG A 208 -0.41 6.95 1.44
CA ARG A 208 -0.91 7.52 0.20
C ARG A 208 0.02 8.56 -0.44
N PHE A 209 1.03 9.02 0.30
CA PHE A 209 2.03 9.96 -0.22
C PHE A 209 2.95 9.33 -1.29
N THR A 210 3.05 8.01 -1.37
CA THR A 210 3.72 7.28 -2.46
C THR A 210 2.93 7.41 -3.76
N ASP A 211 2.92 8.60 -4.36
CA ASP A 211 2.20 8.88 -5.59
C ASP A 211 2.97 9.88 -6.45
N GLY A 212 3.08 9.59 -7.76
CA GLY A 212 3.85 10.41 -8.68
C GLY A 212 3.37 11.86 -8.75
N PHE A 213 2.06 12.10 -8.65
CA PHE A 213 1.53 13.47 -8.63
C PHE A 213 1.88 14.21 -7.34
N VAL A 214 1.86 13.50 -6.20
CA VAL A 214 2.23 14.09 -4.90
C VAL A 214 3.71 14.48 -4.91
N PHE A 215 4.57 13.67 -5.53
CA PHE A 215 5.99 13.98 -5.71
C PHE A 215 6.25 15.04 -6.80
N GLY A 216 5.21 15.53 -7.47
CA GLY A 216 5.37 16.50 -8.56
C GLY A 216 5.89 15.89 -9.86
N LEU A 217 5.84 14.59 -10.02
CA LEU A 217 6.18 13.91 -11.26
C LEU A 217 5.07 14.15 -12.30
N PRO A 218 5.40 14.54 -13.53
CA PRO A 218 4.41 14.95 -14.52
C PRO A 218 3.59 13.78 -15.09
N VAL A 219 4.03 12.55 -14.90
CA VAL A 219 3.41 11.34 -15.46
C VAL A 219 3.39 10.24 -14.42
N SER A 220 2.21 9.67 -14.14
CA SER A 220 2.12 8.50 -13.25
C SER A 220 2.63 7.26 -13.99
N TYR A 221 3.09 6.28 -13.21
CA TYR A 221 3.53 4.99 -13.72
C TYR A 221 2.49 4.28 -14.62
N THR A 222 1.20 4.46 -14.36
CA THR A 222 0.11 3.90 -15.16
C THR A 222 -0.02 4.53 -16.55
N HIS A 223 0.63 5.67 -16.79
CA HIS A 223 0.58 6.42 -18.04
C HIS A 223 1.96 6.50 -18.69
N LEU A 224 2.96 5.79 -18.16
CA LEU A 224 4.29 5.75 -18.77
C LEU A 224 4.21 5.14 -20.15
N ARG A 225 4.56 5.94 -21.13
CA ARG A 225 4.83 5.53 -22.49
C ARG A 225 6.31 5.76 -22.77
N ALA A 226 6.86 5.05 -23.74
CA ALA A 226 8.30 5.02 -24.01
C ALA A 226 9.01 6.39 -24.13
N HIS A 227 8.27 7.49 -24.35
CA HIS A 227 8.80 8.84 -24.52
C HIS A 227 8.21 9.88 -23.55
N GLU A 228 7.40 9.45 -22.60
CA GLU A 228 6.78 10.29 -21.57
C GLU A 228 7.42 10.07 -20.19
N THR A 229 8.58 9.44 -20.16
CA THR A 229 9.43 9.35 -18.96
C THR A 229 9.92 10.75 -18.64
N GLY A 230 9.50 11.27 -17.50
CA GLY A 230 9.78 12.57 -16.95
C GLY A 230 10.98 13.36 -17.48
N ARG A 231 10.83 13.93 -18.64
CA ARG A 231 11.68 14.98 -19.14
C ARG A 231 11.07 16.33 -18.85
#